data_1564f06d09570e4adc2e6113c4db29f6
#
_entry.id   1564f06d09570e4adc2e6113c4db29f6
#
_cell.length_a   1.000
_cell.length_b   1.000
_cell.length_c   1.000
_cell.angle_alpha   90.00
_cell.angle_beta   90.00
_cell.angle_gamma   90.00
#
_symmetry.space_group_name_H-M   'P 1'
#
loop_
_entity.id
_entity.type
_entity.pdbx_description
1 polymer ?
#
loop_
_entity_poly.entity_id
_entity_poly.type
_entity_poly.pdbx_seq_one_letter_code
_entity_poly.pdbx_strand_id
1 'polypeptide(L)'
;EIFDAVSSGAVDAGWSTAGYWAGKIPAVQFFTAIPFGPNATEFLAWYHEGGGKELWEEIYARHNLHPVQCVMISPESSGWFREEINSVEDLKGLKMRFFGLGAKVMDKVGASTQLLAGGDIYPALELGTIDATEFAMPSIDIDLGFYQIAKHNYFPGWHQPASALELLINLDKWNALSETQKAQVEATCSESVVKG
;
A
#
# COMPACT_ATOMS: atom_id res chain seq x y z
N GLU A 1 14.54 6.26 4.22
CA GLU A 1 13.37 5.59 3.59
C GLU A 1 13.72 5.16 2.14
N ILE A 2 12.99 4.17 1.60
CA ILE A 2 13.23 3.66 0.22
C ILE A 2 13.18 4.80 -0.80
N PHE A 3 12.14 5.64 -0.72
CA PHE A 3 11.97 6.80 -1.61
C PHE A 3 13.24 7.67 -1.70
N ASP A 4 13.79 8.07 -0.55
CA ASP A 4 14.97 8.97 -0.52
C ASP A 4 16.23 8.27 -1.01
N ALA A 5 16.40 7.00 -0.67
CA ALA A 5 17.56 6.22 -1.08
C ALA A 5 17.59 6.02 -2.62
N VAL A 6 16.43 5.72 -3.22
CA VAL A 6 16.32 5.57 -4.68
C VAL A 6 16.42 6.93 -5.38
N SER A 7 15.70 7.94 -4.91
CA SER A 7 15.72 9.31 -5.47
C SER A 7 17.14 9.90 -5.53
N SER A 8 17.90 9.73 -4.45
CA SER A 8 19.29 10.20 -4.37
C SER A 8 20.30 9.35 -5.14
N GLY A 9 19.91 8.16 -5.60
CA GLY A 9 20.81 7.20 -6.24
C GLY A 9 21.71 6.44 -5.26
N ALA A 10 21.42 6.47 -3.96
CA ALA A 10 22.11 5.65 -2.96
C ALA A 10 21.89 4.15 -3.19
N VAL A 11 20.74 3.80 -3.74
CA VAL A 11 20.42 2.49 -4.31
C VAL A 11 19.77 2.69 -5.68
N ASP A 12 19.92 1.72 -6.57
CA ASP A 12 19.43 1.82 -7.95
C ASP A 12 17.90 1.64 -8.02
N ALA A 13 17.34 0.80 -7.16
CA ALA A 13 15.91 0.52 -7.12
C ALA A 13 15.46 0.05 -5.73
N GLY A 14 14.15 0.08 -5.48
CA GLY A 14 13.53 -0.42 -4.25
C GLY A 14 12.11 -0.87 -4.48
N TRP A 15 11.63 -1.78 -3.64
CA TRP A 15 10.28 -2.33 -3.69
C TRP A 15 9.41 -1.68 -2.62
N SER A 16 8.24 -1.19 -2.99
CA SER A 16 7.32 -0.57 -2.03
C SER A 16 5.92 -0.33 -2.60
N THR A 17 5.15 0.48 -1.90
CA THR A 17 3.88 1.02 -2.39
C THR A 17 3.83 2.53 -2.17
N ALA A 18 3.23 3.24 -3.10
CA ALA A 18 3.19 4.70 -3.16
C ALA A 18 2.61 5.38 -1.91
N GLY A 19 1.71 4.72 -1.20
CA GLY A 19 1.06 5.28 -0.01
C GLY A 19 1.99 5.63 1.14
N TYR A 20 3.17 5.00 1.22
CA TYR A 20 4.13 5.30 2.30
C TYR A 20 4.75 6.71 2.20
N TRP A 21 4.75 7.31 1.04
CA TRP A 21 5.25 8.70 0.87
C TRP A 21 4.18 9.74 0.60
N ALA A 22 2.96 9.44 1.01
CA ALA A 22 1.85 10.39 1.00
C ALA A 22 2.17 11.74 1.67
N GLY A 23 3.04 11.74 2.68
CA GLY A 23 3.52 12.95 3.34
C GLY A 23 4.46 13.81 2.48
N LYS A 24 5.12 13.22 1.47
CA LYS A 24 5.99 13.92 0.52
C LYS A 24 5.21 14.33 -0.74
N ILE A 25 4.40 13.41 -1.25
CA ILE A 25 3.62 13.60 -2.48
C ILE A 25 2.17 13.12 -2.21
N PRO A 26 1.26 14.00 -1.79
CA PRO A 26 -0.11 13.58 -1.46
C PRO A 26 -0.84 12.87 -2.59
N ALA A 27 -0.54 13.20 -3.86
CA ALA A 27 -1.20 12.61 -5.03
C ALA A 27 -0.92 11.11 -5.21
N VAL A 28 0.23 10.59 -4.75
CA VAL A 28 0.58 9.17 -4.98
C VAL A 28 -0.31 8.20 -4.22
N GLN A 29 -1.08 8.66 -3.24
CA GLN A 29 -2.07 7.82 -2.56
C GLN A 29 -3.16 7.28 -3.52
N PHE A 30 -3.39 7.95 -4.65
CA PHE A 30 -4.35 7.51 -5.67
C PHE A 30 -3.81 6.40 -6.58
N PHE A 31 -2.53 6.06 -6.47
CA PHE A 31 -1.90 4.96 -7.22
C PHE A 31 -1.72 3.68 -6.39
N THR A 32 -2.33 3.60 -5.23
CA THR A 32 -2.30 2.43 -4.35
C THR A 32 -3.71 2.08 -3.86
N ALA A 33 -3.98 2.20 -2.58
CA ALA A 33 -5.26 1.82 -1.97
C ALA A 33 -6.23 3.00 -1.90
N ILE A 34 -7.40 2.87 -2.49
CA ILE A 34 -8.44 3.92 -2.48
C ILE A 34 -9.67 3.39 -1.75
N PRO A 35 -10.09 3.99 -0.62
CA PRO A 35 -11.32 3.61 0.08
C PRO A 35 -12.53 3.66 -0.85
N PHE A 36 -13.30 2.56 -0.90
CA PHE A 36 -14.44 2.36 -1.81
C PHE A 36 -14.10 2.56 -3.29
N GLY A 37 -12.83 2.42 -3.64
CA GLY A 37 -12.28 2.64 -4.97
C GLY A 37 -12.48 1.45 -5.91
N PRO A 38 -11.79 1.48 -7.06
CA PRO A 38 -11.88 0.44 -8.07
C PRO A 38 -11.34 -0.90 -7.55
N ASN A 39 -11.87 -1.98 -8.07
CA ASN A 39 -11.26 -3.30 -7.92
C ASN A 39 -9.98 -3.40 -8.79
N ALA A 40 -9.25 -4.51 -8.65
CA ALA A 40 -7.98 -4.71 -9.37
C ALA A 40 -8.12 -4.56 -10.89
N THR A 41 -9.16 -5.11 -11.49
CA THR A 41 -9.38 -5.05 -12.95
C THR A 41 -9.67 -3.63 -13.42
N GLU A 42 -10.52 -2.91 -12.70
CA GLU A 42 -10.84 -1.51 -13.00
C GLU A 42 -9.63 -0.60 -12.82
N PHE A 43 -8.82 -0.83 -11.77
CA PHE A 43 -7.58 -0.09 -11.56
C PHE A 43 -6.60 -0.33 -12.71
N LEU A 44 -6.39 -1.59 -13.13
CA LEU A 44 -5.50 -1.94 -14.24
C LEU A 44 -5.99 -1.33 -15.57
N ALA A 45 -7.30 -1.33 -15.81
CA ALA A 45 -7.86 -0.67 -16.99
C ALA A 45 -7.57 0.83 -17.01
N TRP A 46 -7.77 1.51 -15.87
CA TRP A 46 -7.40 2.92 -15.73
C TRP A 46 -5.88 3.13 -15.89
N TYR A 47 -5.08 2.28 -15.27
CA TYR A 47 -3.62 2.39 -15.32
C TYR A 47 -3.09 2.27 -16.76
N HIS A 48 -3.55 1.28 -17.52
CA HIS A 48 -3.04 1.02 -18.87
C HIS A 48 -3.72 1.85 -19.98
N GLU A 49 -5.03 2.14 -19.85
CA GLU A 49 -5.82 2.74 -20.92
C GLU A 49 -6.40 4.12 -20.54
N GLY A 50 -6.40 4.46 -19.26
CA GLY A 50 -6.98 5.70 -18.73
C GLY A 50 -5.99 6.80 -18.41
N GLY A 51 -4.70 6.64 -18.78
CA GLY A 51 -3.65 7.62 -18.51
C GLY A 51 -3.04 7.54 -17.11
N GLY A 52 -3.34 6.48 -16.36
CA GLY A 52 -2.83 6.31 -15.01
C GLY A 52 -1.32 6.11 -14.96
N LYS A 53 -0.76 5.33 -15.91
CA LYS A 53 0.68 5.08 -16.02
C LYS A 53 1.45 6.39 -16.24
N GLU A 54 1.02 7.16 -17.22
CA GLU A 54 1.66 8.43 -17.59
C GLU A 54 1.63 9.46 -16.46
N LEU A 55 0.50 9.54 -15.75
CA LEU A 55 0.37 10.43 -14.59
C LEU A 55 1.31 10.00 -13.45
N TRP A 56 1.43 8.71 -13.21
CA TRP A 56 2.31 8.19 -12.17
C TRP A 56 3.77 8.48 -12.48
N GLU A 57 4.19 8.19 -13.72
CA GLU A 57 5.53 8.48 -14.23
C GLU A 57 5.86 9.99 -14.16
N GLU A 58 4.92 10.85 -14.58
CA GLU A 58 5.09 12.32 -14.53
C GLU A 58 5.32 12.82 -13.09
N ILE A 59 4.53 12.31 -12.13
CA ILE A 59 4.66 12.71 -10.72
C ILE A 59 6.02 12.30 -10.18
N TYR A 60 6.45 11.07 -10.41
CA TYR A 60 7.69 10.54 -9.87
C TYR A 60 8.94 11.08 -10.57
N ALA A 61 8.87 11.41 -11.85
CA ALA A 61 9.99 11.99 -12.58
C ALA A 61 10.49 13.30 -11.95
N ARG A 62 9.60 14.08 -11.33
CA ARG A 62 9.93 15.30 -10.60
C ARG A 62 10.83 15.06 -9.38
N HIS A 63 10.93 13.81 -8.95
CA HIS A 63 11.73 13.37 -7.81
C HIS A 63 12.88 12.44 -8.20
N ASN A 64 13.26 12.44 -9.48
CA ASN A 64 14.28 11.54 -10.03
C ASN A 64 13.96 10.05 -9.86
N LEU A 65 12.69 9.69 -10.02
CA LEU A 65 12.16 8.33 -9.83
C LEU A 65 11.37 7.88 -11.06
N HIS A 66 11.40 6.58 -11.33
CA HIS A 66 10.56 5.92 -12.32
C HIS A 66 9.83 4.73 -11.66
N PRO A 67 8.49 4.74 -11.61
CA PRO A 67 7.72 3.65 -11.05
C PRO A 67 7.41 2.60 -12.12
N VAL A 68 7.50 1.33 -11.76
CA VAL A 68 6.96 0.23 -12.58
C VAL A 68 5.99 -0.55 -11.71
N GLN A 69 4.73 -0.65 -12.12
CA GLN A 69 3.75 -1.47 -11.40
C GLN A 69 4.13 -2.95 -11.53
N CYS A 70 4.32 -3.62 -10.40
CA CYS A 70 4.82 -4.99 -10.37
C CYS A 70 3.92 -5.98 -9.63
N VAL A 71 3.01 -5.53 -8.78
CA VAL A 71 2.01 -6.40 -8.12
C VAL A 71 0.70 -5.67 -7.99
N MET A 72 -0.39 -6.41 -8.09
CA MET A 72 -1.72 -5.98 -7.71
C MET A 72 -2.22 -6.89 -6.59
N ILE A 73 -2.41 -6.32 -5.41
CA ILE A 73 -2.98 -7.01 -4.26
C ILE A 73 -4.50 -7.00 -4.38
N SER A 74 -5.11 -8.15 -4.14
CA SER A 74 -6.57 -8.34 -4.02
C SER A 74 -7.13 -7.65 -2.77
N PRO A 75 -8.46 -7.63 -2.56
CA PRO A 75 -9.03 -6.99 -1.38
C PRO A 75 -8.39 -7.48 -0.09
N GLU A 76 -8.03 -6.53 0.76
CA GLU A 76 -7.47 -6.81 2.09
C GLU A 76 -8.54 -7.00 3.15
N SER A 77 -8.14 -7.39 4.36
CA SER A 77 -9.03 -7.37 5.53
C SER A 77 -9.34 -5.93 5.95
N SER A 78 -10.57 -5.67 6.41
CA SER A 78 -10.89 -4.40 7.09
C SER A 78 -10.05 -4.20 8.34
N GLY A 79 -9.58 -5.28 8.93
CA GLY A 79 -8.62 -5.30 10.02
C GLY A 79 -8.84 -6.45 10.99
N TRP A 80 -7.90 -6.54 11.93
CA TRP A 80 -7.85 -7.42 13.08
C TRP A 80 -8.04 -6.59 14.34
N PHE A 81 -8.98 -6.96 15.19
CA PHE A 81 -9.39 -6.21 16.37
C PHE A 81 -9.32 -7.09 17.62
N ARG A 82 -8.93 -6.51 18.77
CA ARG A 82 -8.96 -7.21 20.06
C ARG A 82 -10.37 -7.49 20.51
N GLU A 83 -11.25 -6.50 20.37
CA GLU A 83 -12.65 -6.56 20.71
C GLU A 83 -13.53 -6.60 19.46
N GLU A 84 -14.72 -7.12 19.59
CA GLU A 84 -15.69 -7.18 18.50
C GLU A 84 -16.19 -5.77 18.16
N ILE A 85 -16.29 -5.47 16.87
CA ILE A 85 -16.81 -4.21 16.34
C ILE A 85 -18.22 -4.45 15.81
N ASN A 86 -19.21 -3.91 16.47
CA ASN A 86 -20.62 -4.07 16.13
C ASN A 86 -21.22 -2.79 15.54
N SER A 87 -20.56 -1.64 15.75
CA SER A 87 -21.06 -0.33 15.31
C SER A 87 -19.91 0.63 15.02
N VAL A 88 -20.19 1.76 14.36
CA VAL A 88 -19.21 2.83 14.14
C VAL A 88 -18.78 3.47 15.47
N GLU A 89 -19.65 3.45 16.47
CA GLU A 89 -19.37 3.97 17.80
C GLU A 89 -18.21 3.23 18.48
N ASP A 90 -18.05 1.94 18.21
CA ASP A 90 -16.98 1.09 18.76
C ASP A 90 -15.59 1.48 18.25
N LEU A 91 -15.54 2.23 17.14
CA LEU A 91 -14.30 2.76 16.58
C LEU A 91 -13.77 4.01 17.30
N LYS A 92 -14.61 4.66 18.14
CA LYS A 92 -14.20 5.90 18.82
C LYS A 92 -13.14 5.65 19.87
N GLY A 93 -12.00 6.31 19.70
CA GLY A 93 -10.84 6.17 20.58
C GLY A 93 -10.01 4.91 20.35
N LEU A 94 -10.40 4.05 19.41
CA LEU A 94 -9.65 2.86 19.05
C LEU A 94 -8.28 3.25 18.50
N LYS A 95 -7.21 2.73 19.08
CA LYS A 95 -5.84 2.92 18.59
C LYS A 95 -5.56 1.87 17.53
N MET A 96 -5.44 2.30 16.28
CA MET A 96 -5.30 1.38 15.17
C MET A 96 -4.13 1.72 14.27
N ARG A 97 -3.34 0.72 13.88
CA ARG A 97 -2.45 0.89 12.74
C ARG A 97 -3.32 0.92 11.48
N PHE A 98 -3.15 1.97 10.68
CA PHE A 98 -3.91 2.10 9.43
C PHE A 98 -3.08 2.78 8.34
N PHE A 99 -3.21 2.29 7.10
CA PHE A 99 -2.45 2.73 5.95
C PHE A 99 -3.27 3.70 5.05
N GLY A 100 -2.57 4.67 4.48
CA GLY A 100 -3.04 5.47 3.35
C GLY A 100 -4.30 6.31 3.64
N LEU A 101 -5.16 6.44 2.62
CA LEU A 101 -6.38 7.22 2.69
C LEU A 101 -7.41 6.66 3.68
N GLY A 102 -7.37 5.35 3.92
CA GLY A 102 -8.25 4.71 4.90
C GLY A 102 -8.04 5.24 6.32
N ALA A 103 -6.80 5.58 6.69
CA ALA A 103 -6.51 6.21 7.98
C ALA A 103 -7.31 7.50 8.18
N LYS A 104 -7.38 8.35 7.13
CA LYS A 104 -8.15 9.61 7.18
C LYS A 104 -9.65 9.40 7.37
N VAL A 105 -10.18 8.29 6.87
CA VAL A 105 -11.59 7.93 7.09
C VAL A 105 -11.78 7.47 8.54
N MET A 106 -10.90 6.60 9.04
CA MET A 106 -10.94 6.13 10.43
C MET A 106 -10.82 7.27 11.43
N ASP A 107 -9.94 8.23 11.20
CA ASP A 107 -9.83 9.43 12.05
C ASP A 107 -11.14 10.23 12.10
N LYS A 108 -11.88 10.33 10.98
CA LYS A 108 -13.17 11.02 10.93
C LYS A 108 -14.28 10.31 11.70
N VAL A 109 -14.22 9.01 11.85
CA VAL A 109 -15.17 8.25 12.69
C VAL A 109 -14.69 8.15 14.15
N GLY A 110 -13.56 8.76 14.47
CA GLY A 110 -13.09 8.94 15.84
C GLY A 110 -12.04 7.93 16.32
N ALA A 111 -11.51 7.09 15.43
CA ALA A 111 -10.35 6.27 15.75
C ALA A 111 -9.08 7.13 15.87
N SER A 112 -8.06 6.60 16.51
CA SER A 112 -6.72 7.21 16.58
C SER A 112 -5.78 6.36 15.74
N THR A 113 -5.47 6.82 14.53
CA THR A 113 -4.66 6.03 13.61
C THR A 113 -3.18 6.40 13.65
N GLN A 114 -2.34 5.40 13.38
CA GLN A 114 -0.91 5.59 13.16
C GLN A 114 -0.40 4.62 12.10
N LEU A 115 0.60 5.03 11.34
CA LEU A 115 1.27 4.18 10.37
C LEU A 115 2.48 3.50 11.02
N LEU A 116 2.50 2.16 10.96
CA LEU A 116 3.64 1.34 11.38
C LEU A 116 4.08 0.46 10.20
N ALA A 117 5.36 0.18 10.12
CA ALA A 117 5.90 -0.83 9.22
C ALA A 117 5.42 -2.24 9.64
N GLY A 118 5.30 -3.17 8.67
CA GLY A 118 4.75 -4.51 8.93
C GLY A 118 5.39 -5.24 10.10
N GLY A 119 6.73 -5.17 10.20
CA GLY A 119 7.48 -5.82 11.29
C GLY A 119 7.24 -5.23 12.69
N ASP A 120 6.71 -4.00 12.78
CA ASP A 120 6.45 -3.32 14.05
C ASP A 120 5.02 -3.55 14.56
N ILE A 121 4.13 -4.12 13.73
CA ILE A 121 2.72 -4.28 14.06
C ILE A 121 2.50 -5.29 15.18
N TYR A 122 3.06 -6.50 15.04
CA TYR A 122 2.87 -7.55 16.05
C TYR A 122 3.38 -7.11 17.44
N PRO A 123 4.61 -6.54 17.57
CA PRO A 123 5.06 -6.00 18.84
C PRO A 123 4.15 -4.89 19.40
N ALA A 124 3.62 -4.02 18.54
CA ALA A 124 2.72 -2.95 18.97
C ALA A 124 1.37 -3.50 19.48
N LEU A 125 0.83 -4.53 18.82
CA LEU A 125 -0.32 -5.28 19.32
C LEU A 125 0.00 -5.97 20.64
N GLU A 126 1.11 -6.68 20.74
CA GLU A 126 1.49 -7.43 21.95
C GLU A 126 1.62 -6.50 23.18
N LEU A 127 2.26 -5.35 23.00
CA LEU A 127 2.44 -4.35 24.04
C LEU A 127 1.16 -3.53 24.35
N GLY A 128 0.11 -3.66 23.55
CA GLY A 128 -1.13 -2.89 23.72
C GLY A 128 -0.98 -1.40 23.36
N THR A 129 0.03 -1.02 22.59
CA THR A 129 0.16 0.35 22.07
C THR A 129 -0.84 0.63 20.95
N ILE A 130 -1.30 -0.43 20.26
CA ILE A 130 -2.46 -0.43 19.36
C ILE A 130 -3.45 -1.53 19.77
N ASP A 131 -4.73 -1.28 19.51
CA ASP A 131 -5.84 -2.19 19.80
C ASP A 131 -6.25 -2.99 18.57
N ALA A 132 -5.93 -2.47 17.38
CA ALA A 132 -6.30 -3.04 16.09
C ALA A 132 -5.28 -2.71 15.02
N THR A 133 -5.31 -3.47 13.94
CA THR A 133 -4.50 -3.24 12.74
C THR A 133 -5.22 -3.73 11.49
N GLU A 134 -5.00 -3.11 10.36
CA GLU A 134 -5.06 -3.72 9.04
C GLU A 134 -3.62 -3.86 8.51
N PHE A 135 -3.39 -4.69 7.51
CA PHE A 135 -2.07 -4.75 6.86
C PHE A 135 -2.13 -5.31 5.44
N ALA A 136 -2.70 -6.53 5.27
CA ALA A 136 -2.71 -7.18 3.96
C ALA A 136 -3.91 -8.14 3.82
N MET A 137 -3.78 -9.10 2.89
CA MET A 137 -4.74 -10.18 2.72
C MET A 137 -4.74 -11.12 3.93
N PRO A 138 -5.87 -11.78 4.26
CA PRO A 138 -5.96 -12.68 5.40
C PRO A 138 -4.86 -13.74 5.45
N SER A 139 -4.42 -14.26 4.31
CA SER A 139 -3.35 -15.27 4.23
C SER A 139 -2.00 -14.75 4.72
N ILE A 140 -1.66 -13.51 4.37
CA ILE A 140 -0.42 -12.86 4.81
C ILE A 140 -0.51 -12.49 6.31
N ASP A 141 -1.64 -11.93 6.72
CA ASP A 141 -1.86 -11.51 8.11
C ASP A 141 -1.83 -12.69 9.09
N ILE A 142 -2.26 -13.88 8.66
CA ILE A 142 -2.15 -15.12 9.44
C ILE A 142 -0.69 -15.49 9.68
N ASP A 143 0.15 -15.41 8.66
CA ASP A 143 1.58 -15.69 8.78
C ASP A 143 2.30 -14.69 9.70
N LEU A 144 1.80 -13.45 9.77
CA LEU A 144 2.29 -12.42 10.69
C LEU A 144 1.75 -12.59 12.14
N GLY A 145 0.82 -13.49 12.34
CA GLY A 145 0.35 -13.91 13.67
C GLY A 145 -0.61 -12.95 14.35
N PHE A 146 -1.19 -11.97 13.68
CA PHE A 146 -2.08 -10.96 14.29
C PHE A 146 -3.26 -11.59 15.03
N TYR A 147 -3.80 -12.71 14.51
CA TYR A 147 -4.89 -13.48 15.13
C TYR A 147 -4.57 -13.98 16.55
N GLN A 148 -3.31 -14.08 16.93
CA GLN A 148 -2.94 -14.55 18.26
C GLN A 148 -3.33 -13.52 19.34
N ILE A 149 -3.38 -12.24 18.98
CA ILE A 149 -3.66 -11.12 19.88
C ILE A 149 -5.01 -10.49 19.55
N ALA A 150 -5.23 -10.12 18.28
CA ALA A 150 -6.47 -9.53 17.79
C ALA A 150 -7.32 -10.63 17.15
N LYS A 151 -8.40 -11.05 17.85
CA LYS A 151 -9.17 -12.26 17.53
C LYS A 151 -10.25 -12.06 16.47
N HIS A 152 -10.68 -10.82 16.27
CA HIS A 152 -11.81 -10.49 15.39
C HIS A 152 -11.29 -9.93 14.07
N ASN A 153 -11.51 -10.68 12.97
CA ASN A 153 -11.17 -10.24 11.63
C ASN A 153 -12.43 -9.91 10.83
N TYR A 154 -12.39 -8.81 10.09
CA TYR A 154 -13.49 -8.40 9.22
C TYR A 154 -12.99 -8.32 7.77
N PHE A 155 -13.72 -8.98 6.87
CA PHE A 155 -13.39 -9.08 5.45
C PHE A 155 -14.68 -8.98 4.60
N PRO A 156 -14.65 -8.40 3.40
CA PRO A 156 -13.52 -7.69 2.77
C PRO A 156 -13.29 -6.28 3.33
N GLY A 157 -12.08 -5.75 3.06
CA GLY A 157 -11.72 -4.38 3.46
C GLY A 157 -12.30 -3.33 2.52
N TRP A 158 -13.06 -2.40 3.07
CA TRP A 158 -13.64 -1.26 2.37
C TRP A 158 -12.58 -0.24 1.93
N HIS A 159 -11.46 -0.20 2.64
CA HIS A 159 -10.40 0.79 2.49
C HIS A 159 -9.44 0.45 1.35
N GLN A 160 -9.37 -0.82 0.97
CA GLN A 160 -8.39 -1.35 0.03
C GLN A 160 -8.99 -2.48 -0.82
N PRO A 161 -9.92 -2.15 -1.76
CA PRO A 161 -10.47 -3.13 -2.71
C PRO A 161 -9.43 -3.69 -3.67
N ALA A 162 -8.36 -2.92 -3.89
CA ALA A 162 -7.14 -3.31 -4.58
C ALA A 162 -6.00 -2.39 -4.14
N SER A 163 -4.76 -2.86 -4.26
CA SER A 163 -3.57 -2.04 -4.01
C SER A 163 -2.45 -2.40 -4.98
N ALA A 164 -1.85 -1.37 -5.57
CA ALA A 164 -0.69 -1.54 -6.44
C ALA A 164 0.61 -1.41 -5.64
N LEU A 165 1.55 -2.33 -5.92
CA LEU A 165 2.93 -2.22 -5.48
C LEU A 165 3.84 -1.92 -6.68
N GLU A 166 4.90 -1.20 -6.40
CA GLU A 166 5.81 -0.69 -7.41
C GLU A 166 7.25 -1.17 -7.19
N LEU A 167 7.93 -1.41 -8.28
CA LEU A 167 9.38 -1.33 -8.34
C LEU A 167 9.73 0.12 -8.63
N LEU A 168 10.29 0.80 -7.65
CA LEU A 168 10.72 2.18 -7.75
C LEU A 168 12.17 2.21 -8.20
N ILE A 169 12.47 2.86 -9.34
CA ILE A 169 13.80 2.88 -9.95
C ILE A 169 14.30 4.31 -9.99
N ASN A 170 15.58 4.53 -9.70
CA ASN A 170 16.21 5.83 -9.94
C ASN A 170 16.10 6.19 -11.43
N LEU A 171 15.61 7.40 -11.74
CA LEU A 171 15.32 7.80 -13.12
C LEU A 171 16.57 7.83 -14.03
N ASP A 172 17.71 8.25 -13.49
CA ASP A 172 18.96 8.25 -14.27
C ASP A 172 19.37 6.81 -14.61
N LYS A 173 19.20 5.88 -13.67
CA LYS A 173 19.46 4.45 -13.90
C LYS A 173 18.49 3.85 -14.90
N TRP A 174 17.19 4.18 -14.80
CA TRP A 174 16.18 3.78 -15.78
C TRP A 174 16.53 4.28 -17.19
N ASN A 175 16.90 5.55 -17.31
CA ASN A 175 17.26 6.15 -18.59
C ASN A 175 18.54 5.58 -19.21
N ALA A 176 19.44 5.03 -18.39
CA ALA A 176 20.66 4.37 -18.84
C ALA A 176 20.41 2.94 -19.38
N LEU A 177 19.25 2.33 -19.12
CA LEU A 177 18.89 1.03 -19.65
C LEU A 177 18.62 1.10 -21.15
N SER A 178 19.00 0.04 -21.87
CA SER A 178 18.57 -0.15 -23.27
C SER A 178 17.06 -0.42 -23.32
N GLU A 179 16.44 -0.15 -24.46
CA GLU A 179 15.01 -0.44 -24.67
C GLU A 179 14.67 -1.92 -24.42
N THR A 180 15.58 -2.84 -24.75
CA THR A 180 15.41 -4.26 -24.45
C THR A 180 15.36 -4.53 -22.94
N GLN A 181 16.24 -3.90 -22.16
CA GLN A 181 16.28 -4.04 -20.72
C GLN A 181 15.02 -3.45 -20.05
N LYS A 182 14.58 -2.26 -20.50
CA LYS A 182 13.32 -1.66 -20.04
C LYS A 182 12.14 -2.60 -20.30
N ALA A 183 12.03 -3.11 -21.52
CA ALA A 183 10.97 -4.06 -21.88
C ALA A 183 11.02 -5.36 -21.04
N GLN A 184 12.20 -5.84 -20.70
CA GLN A 184 12.34 -7.00 -19.81
C GLN A 184 11.84 -6.71 -18.39
N VAL A 185 12.16 -5.55 -17.82
CA VAL A 185 11.65 -5.13 -16.50
C VAL A 185 10.13 -5.02 -16.54
N GLU A 186 9.58 -4.29 -17.52
CA GLU A 186 8.13 -4.10 -17.65
C GLU A 186 7.40 -5.44 -17.86
N ALA A 187 7.92 -6.34 -18.70
CA ALA A 187 7.31 -7.65 -18.94
C ALA A 187 7.33 -8.52 -17.69
N THR A 188 8.44 -8.50 -16.93
CA THR A 188 8.54 -9.26 -15.67
C THR A 188 7.58 -8.73 -14.63
N CYS A 189 7.46 -7.40 -14.49
CA CYS A 189 6.50 -6.79 -13.59
C CYS A 189 5.05 -7.08 -14.01
N SER A 190 4.73 -7.01 -15.30
CA SER A 190 3.40 -7.35 -15.81
C SER A 190 3.04 -8.81 -15.54
N GLU A 191 3.98 -9.74 -15.69
CA GLU A 191 3.78 -11.15 -15.32
C GLU A 191 3.50 -11.30 -13.82
N SER A 192 4.22 -10.54 -12.99
CA SER A 192 4.04 -10.56 -11.53
C SER A 192 2.66 -10.05 -11.11
N VAL A 193 2.11 -9.06 -11.81
CA VAL A 193 0.74 -8.55 -11.57
C VAL A 193 -0.32 -9.65 -11.75
N VAL A 194 -0.11 -10.57 -12.71
CA VAL A 194 -1.06 -11.67 -12.99
C VAL A 194 -0.93 -12.80 -11.97
N LYS A 195 0.24 -12.95 -11.35
CA LYS A 195 0.53 -14.03 -10.39
C LYS A 195 0.25 -13.65 -8.93
N GLY A 196 0.22 -12.35 -8.61
CA GLY A 196 -0.06 -11.82 -7.28
C GLY A 196 -1.54 -11.66 -7.03
#